data_b5939c1b64960a70f650ddd12398ee33
#
_entry.id   b5939c1b64960a70f650ddd12398ee33
#
_cell.length_a   1.000
_cell.length_b   1.000
_cell.length_c   1.000
_cell.angle_alpha   90.00
_cell.angle_beta   90.00
_cell.angle_gamma   90.00
#
_symmetry.space_group_name_H-M   'P 1'
#
loop_
_entity.id
_entity.type
_entity.pdbx_description
1 polymer ?
#
loop_
_entity_poly.entity_id
_entity_poly.type
_entity_poly.pdbx_seq_one_letter_code
_entity_poly.pdbx_strand_id
1 'polypeptide(L)'
;MGKLSKFDKMWEGDTGPTFYEKVKNVFKPKEPLKYKLALAQYKLRSTISRLEVFINRLQERDKLLFERVIDAYMAKDHARATMYANEVAEIRKLVKMLLRTQVALEQVSLRLETIREIGEVVVSLGPILGVVHELRRVVKGLMPEVSIELAEVEEILQSVVIEAGELTGTGVGFVPTSPDAKKILEEAAIIAEQRMKEKFPELPTVEKLVGEEAKAESGT
;
A
#
# COMPACT_ATOMS: atom_id res chain seq x y z
N MET A 1 22.43 -6.68 33.31
CA MET A 1 22.76 -5.45 32.57
C MET A 1 23.28 -5.66 31.14
N GLY A 2 23.63 -6.88 30.68
CA GLY A 2 24.27 -7.11 29.37
C GLY A 2 23.35 -7.15 28.12
N LYS A 3 22.05 -7.39 28.25
CA LYS A 3 21.15 -7.58 27.08
C LYS A 3 20.66 -6.27 26.47
N LEU A 4 20.39 -5.25 27.28
CA LEU A 4 19.95 -3.92 26.81
C LEU A 4 21.08 -3.20 26.05
N SER A 5 22.30 -3.28 26.53
CA SER A 5 23.46 -2.64 25.86
C SER A 5 23.78 -3.26 24.49
N LYS A 6 23.45 -4.55 24.26
CA LYS A 6 23.55 -5.18 22.94
C LYS A 6 22.44 -4.70 21.98
N PHE A 7 21.25 -4.47 22.50
CA PHE A 7 20.13 -3.95 21.73
C PHE A 7 20.39 -2.51 21.26
N ASP A 8 20.87 -1.62 22.15
CA ASP A 8 21.18 -0.25 21.84
C ASP A 8 22.25 -0.15 20.73
N LYS A 9 23.31 -0.97 20.80
CA LYS A 9 24.35 -1.02 19.75
C LYS A 9 23.84 -1.50 18.39
N MET A 10 22.88 -2.42 18.34
CA MET A 10 22.28 -2.88 17.09
C MET A 10 21.19 -1.93 16.59
N TRP A 11 20.57 -1.17 17.48
CA TRP A 11 19.55 -0.19 17.13
C TRP A 11 20.16 1.06 16.49
N GLU A 12 21.16 1.66 17.09
CA GLU A 12 21.76 2.93 16.62
C GLU A 12 23.04 2.75 15.78
N GLY A 13 23.66 1.56 15.80
CA GLY A 13 24.97 1.31 15.22
C GLY A 13 26.09 1.66 16.18
N ASP A 14 27.26 1.05 15.98
CA ASP A 14 28.43 1.29 16.82
C ASP A 14 29.09 2.63 16.42
N THR A 15 29.07 3.62 17.30
CA THR A 15 29.57 4.98 17.05
C THR A 15 31.08 5.13 17.27
N GLY A 16 31.82 4.05 17.52
CA GLY A 16 33.26 4.13 17.78
C GLY A 16 34.10 3.06 17.08
N PRO A 17 35.15 3.42 16.32
CA PRO A 17 36.04 2.45 15.71
C PRO A 17 37.09 1.97 16.73
N THR A 18 36.89 0.80 17.32
CA THR A 18 37.98 0.14 18.06
C THR A 18 38.82 -0.66 17.05
N PHE A 19 40.07 -0.21 16.88
CA PHE A 19 41.02 -0.70 15.88
C PHE A 19 41.31 -2.21 15.94
N TYR A 20 40.96 -2.90 17.01
CA TYR A 20 41.22 -4.33 17.22
C TYR A 20 40.11 -5.24 16.68
N GLU A 21 38.89 -4.77 16.41
CA GLU A 21 37.80 -5.55 15.85
C GLU A 21 37.82 -5.66 14.31
N LYS A 22 38.60 -4.79 13.65
CA LYS A 22 38.77 -4.80 12.18
C LYS A 22 39.42 -6.08 11.59
N VAL A 23 40.11 -6.86 12.40
CA VAL A 23 40.84 -8.04 11.95
C VAL A 23 40.02 -9.33 12.12
N LYS A 24 38.95 -9.32 12.94
CA LYS A 24 38.14 -10.52 13.25
C LYS A 24 36.81 -10.62 12.47
N ASN A 25 36.39 -9.59 11.75
CA ASN A 25 35.13 -9.57 11.03
C ASN A 25 35.35 -9.63 9.52
N VAL A 26 35.60 -10.84 9.03
CA VAL A 26 35.35 -11.25 7.62
C VAL A 26 33.83 -11.32 7.35
N PHE A 27 32.99 -11.11 8.37
CA PHE A 27 31.54 -10.98 8.24
C PHE A 27 31.17 -9.50 8.07
N LYS A 28 30.39 -9.20 7.01
CA LYS A 28 29.81 -7.88 6.78
C LYS A 28 29.22 -7.36 8.09
N PRO A 29 29.53 -6.11 8.52
CA PRO A 29 28.94 -5.54 9.72
C PRO A 29 27.41 -5.63 9.59
N LYS A 30 26.73 -6.19 10.59
CA LYS A 30 25.25 -6.23 10.61
C LYS A 30 24.76 -4.80 10.57
N GLU A 31 23.95 -4.46 9.58
CA GLU A 31 23.37 -3.11 9.48
C GLU A 31 22.47 -2.84 10.69
N PRO A 32 22.49 -1.61 11.25
CA PRO A 32 21.63 -1.26 12.37
C PRO A 32 20.15 -1.48 12.06
N LEU A 33 19.36 -1.98 13.02
CA LEU A 33 17.93 -2.21 12.84
C LEU A 33 17.19 -0.94 12.42
N LYS A 34 17.57 0.20 12.99
CA LYS A 34 17.03 1.53 12.65
C LYS A 34 17.25 1.89 11.18
N TYR A 35 18.40 1.55 10.61
CA TYR A 35 18.71 1.74 9.20
C TYR A 35 17.80 0.86 8.30
N LYS A 36 17.63 -0.42 8.65
CA LYS A 36 16.77 -1.34 7.92
C LYS A 36 15.30 -0.87 7.91
N LEU A 37 14.81 -0.38 9.05
CA LEU A 37 13.45 0.20 9.12
C LEU A 37 13.33 1.46 8.26
N ALA A 38 14.34 2.34 8.26
CA ALA A 38 14.37 3.52 7.40
C ALA A 38 14.38 3.14 5.91
N LEU A 39 15.14 2.11 5.54
CA LEU A 39 15.19 1.58 4.17
C LEU A 39 13.83 0.99 3.74
N ALA A 40 13.20 0.19 4.60
CA ALA A 40 11.86 -0.35 4.35
C ALA A 40 10.84 0.78 4.16
N GLN A 41 10.87 1.80 5.01
CA GLN A 41 10.00 2.98 4.91
C GLN A 41 10.24 3.77 3.61
N TYR A 42 11.50 3.97 3.21
CA TYR A 42 11.83 4.62 1.94
C TYR A 42 11.24 3.85 0.74
N LYS A 43 11.42 2.52 0.71
CA LYS A 43 10.86 1.68 -0.35
C LYS A 43 9.34 1.73 -0.39
N LEU A 44 8.67 1.69 0.77
CA LEU A 44 7.21 1.83 0.86
C LEU A 44 6.72 3.17 0.29
N ARG A 45 7.38 4.28 0.64
CA ARG A 45 7.02 5.61 0.10
C ARG A 45 7.19 5.66 -1.42
N SER A 46 8.25 5.06 -1.96
CA SER A 46 8.44 4.93 -3.41
C SER A 46 7.31 4.13 -4.06
N THR A 47 6.94 3.00 -3.47
CA THR A 47 5.84 2.16 -3.94
C THR A 47 4.49 2.89 -3.90
N ILE A 48 4.21 3.63 -2.82
CA ILE A 48 3.00 4.46 -2.68
C ILE A 48 2.93 5.51 -3.80
N SER A 49 4.03 6.21 -4.09
CA SER A 49 4.09 7.20 -5.18
C SER A 49 3.84 6.57 -6.56
N ARG A 50 4.35 5.35 -6.81
CA ARG A 50 4.06 4.62 -8.05
C ARG A 50 2.60 4.25 -8.20
N LEU A 51 1.98 3.77 -7.11
CA LEU A 51 0.54 3.49 -7.08
C LEU A 51 -0.26 4.75 -7.38
N GLU A 52 0.09 5.88 -6.77
CA GLU A 52 -0.58 7.16 -7.00
C GLU A 52 -0.51 7.60 -8.46
N VAL A 53 0.66 7.54 -9.08
CA VAL A 53 0.84 7.86 -10.50
C VAL A 53 -0.03 6.96 -11.37
N PHE A 54 -0.11 5.66 -11.07
CA PHE A 54 -0.91 4.73 -11.85
C PHE A 54 -2.41 4.96 -11.66
N ILE A 55 -2.86 5.22 -10.42
CA ILE A 55 -4.25 5.58 -10.11
C ILE A 55 -4.65 6.85 -10.87
N ASN A 56 -3.81 7.87 -10.89
CA ASN A 56 -4.10 9.12 -11.61
C ASN A 56 -4.24 8.89 -13.13
N ARG A 57 -3.40 8.03 -13.72
CA ARG A 57 -3.55 7.64 -15.14
C ARG A 57 -4.87 6.91 -15.41
N LEU A 58 -5.28 6.03 -14.51
CA LEU A 58 -6.57 5.36 -14.63
C LEU A 58 -7.74 6.34 -14.46
N GLN A 59 -7.61 7.33 -13.60
CA GLN A 59 -8.60 8.39 -13.42
C GLN A 59 -8.77 9.25 -14.67
N GLU A 60 -7.69 9.62 -15.33
CA GLU A 60 -7.77 10.34 -16.62
C GLU A 60 -8.43 9.48 -17.71
N ARG A 61 -8.12 8.18 -17.74
CA ARG A 61 -8.76 7.26 -18.68
C ARG A 61 -10.26 7.08 -18.39
N ASP A 62 -10.64 7.01 -17.10
CA ASP A 62 -12.05 6.96 -16.66
C ASP A 62 -12.82 8.16 -17.20
N LYS A 63 -12.29 9.39 -17.02
CA LYS A 63 -12.92 10.62 -17.50
C LYS A 63 -13.16 10.59 -19.02
N LEU A 64 -12.13 10.24 -19.79
CA LEU A 64 -12.23 10.17 -21.26
C LEU A 64 -13.26 9.13 -21.72
N LEU A 65 -13.31 7.98 -21.07
CA LEU A 65 -14.30 6.96 -21.42
C LEU A 65 -15.71 7.37 -20.98
N PHE A 66 -15.81 8.05 -19.83
CA PHE A 66 -17.09 8.56 -19.35
C PHE A 66 -17.69 9.61 -20.31
N GLU A 67 -16.87 10.53 -20.84
CA GLU A 67 -17.30 11.48 -21.89
C GLU A 67 -17.80 10.72 -23.13
N ARG A 68 -17.10 9.67 -23.56
CA ARG A 68 -17.53 8.83 -24.69
C ARG A 68 -18.84 8.08 -24.42
N VAL A 69 -19.13 7.70 -23.17
CA VAL A 69 -20.44 7.13 -22.78
C VAL A 69 -21.54 8.14 -23.06
N ILE A 70 -21.32 9.40 -22.62
CA ILE A 70 -22.31 10.49 -22.83
C ILE A 70 -22.50 10.76 -24.32
N ASP A 71 -21.44 10.93 -25.08
CA ASP A 71 -21.48 11.21 -26.52
C ASP A 71 -22.22 10.11 -27.29
N ALA A 72 -21.91 8.83 -27.01
CA ALA A 72 -22.57 7.69 -27.63
C ALA A 72 -24.06 7.63 -27.26
N TYR A 73 -24.40 7.94 -26.01
CA TYR A 73 -25.77 8.00 -25.53
C TYR A 73 -26.57 9.10 -26.25
N MET A 74 -26.01 10.32 -26.34
CA MET A 74 -26.62 11.45 -27.05
C MET A 74 -26.80 11.15 -28.55
N ALA A 75 -25.87 10.40 -29.14
CA ALA A 75 -25.98 9.92 -30.53
C ALA A 75 -26.97 8.76 -30.70
N LYS A 76 -27.67 8.32 -29.63
CA LYS A 76 -28.58 7.16 -29.59
C LYS A 76 -27.92 5.84 -29.99
N ASP A 77 -26.58 5.76 -29.90
CA ASP A 77 -25.80 4.53 -30.10
C ASP A 77 -25.64 3.78 -28.77
N HIS A 78 -26.71 3.12 -28.36
CA HIS A 78 -26.75 2.39 -27.08
C HIS A 78 -25.72 1.25 -27.00
N ALA A 79 -25.35 0.67 -28.15
CA ALA A 79 -24.36 -0.41 -28.17
C ALA A 79 -22.98 0.11 -27.77
N ARG A 80 -22.53 1.24 -28.34
CA ARG A 80 -21.27 1.89 -27.97
C ARG A 80 -21.32 2.46 -26.56
N ALA A 81 -22.41 3.10 -26.15
CA ALA A 81 -22.57 3.60 -24.78
C ALA A 81 -22.37 2.47 -23.75
N THR A 82 -23.00 1.31 -23.95
CA THR A 82 -22.86 0.14 -23.08
C THR A 82 -21.43 -0.39 -23.08
N MET A 83 -20.77 -0.47 -24.23
CA MET A 83 -19.37 -0.90 -24.33
C MET A 83 -18.44 0.02 -23.51
N TYR A 84 -18.55 1.33 -23.67
CA TYR A 84 -17.72 2.28 -22.90
C TYR A 84 -18.06 2.26 -21.40
N ALA A 85 -19.32 2.12 -21.04
CA ALA A 85 -19.74 2.02 -19.63
C ALA A 85 -19.14 0.78 -18.93
N ASN A 86 -19.05 -0.34 -19.63
CA ASN A 86 -18.42 -1.54 -19.12
C ASN A 86 -16.91 -1.33 -18.89
N GLU A 87 -16.21 -0.66 -19.82
CA GLU A 87 -14.80 -0.31 -19.65
C GLU A 87 -14.58 0.62 -18.43
N VAL A 88 -15.45 1.63 -18.26
CA VAL A 88 -15.42 2.51 -17.07
C VAL A 88 -15.59 1.69 -15.78
N ALA A 89 -16.55 0.76 -15.75
CA ALA A 89 -16.80 -0.09 -14.60
C ALA A 89 -15.57 -0.96 -14.24
N GLU A 90 -14.90 -1.53 -15.24
CA GLU A 90 -13.68 -2.31 -15.01
C GLU A 90 -12.51 -1.45 -14.49
N ILE A 91 -12.29 -0.26 -15.06
CA ILE A 91 -11.28 0.69 -14.55
C ILE A 91 -11.56 1.03 -13.09
N ARG A 92 -12.81 1.31 -12.73
CA ARG A 92 -13.19 1.68 -11.36
C ARG A 92 -12.99 0.55 -10.36
N LYS A 93 -13.19 -0.71 -10.77
CA LYS A 93 -12.83 -1.88 -9.94
C LYS A 93 -11.34 -1.94 -9.66
N LEU A 94 -10.51 -1.73 -10.70
CA LEU A 94 -9.05 -1.70 -10.56
C LEU A 94 -8.60 -0.56 -9.64
N VAL A 95 -9.11 0.64 -9.84
CA VAL A 95 -8.78 1.81 -9.01
C VAL A 95 -9.16 1.58 -7.55
N LYS A 96 -10.35 1.02 -7.28
CA LYS A 96 -10.78 0.69 -5.91
C LYS A 96 -9.79 -0.25 -5.21
N MET A 97 -9.27 -1.25 -5.92
CA MET A 97 -8.27 -2.19 -5.40
C MET A 97 -6.92 -1.49 -5.13
N LEU A 98 -6.47 -0.65 -6.06
CA LEU A 98 -5.21 0.09 -5.93
C LEU A 98 -5.28 1.15 -4.81
N LEU A 99 -6.39 1.84 -4.65
CA LEU A 99 -6.61 2.78 -3.54
C LEU A 99 -6.57 2.07 -2.18
N ARG A 100 -7.17 0.89 -2.05
CA ARG A 100 -7.07 0.07 -0.83
C ARG A 100 -5.62 -0.28 -0.52
N THR A 101 -4.87 -0.69 -1.54
CA THR A 101 -3.45 -1.02 -1.40
C THR A 101 -2.65 0.22 -0.98
N GLN A 102 -2.86 1.35 -1.63
CA GLN A 102 -2.18 2.60 -1.32
C GLN A 102 -2.43 3.03 0.12
N VAL A 103 -3.68 3.09 0.56
CA VAL A 103 -4.06 3.51 1.92
C VAL A 103 -3.48 2.56 2.98
N ALA A 104 -3.52 1.24 2.74
CA ALA A 104 -2.95 0.28 3.66
C ALA A 104 -1.42 0.44 3.79
N LEU A 105 -0.71 0.71 2.68
CA LEU A 105 0.74 1.00 2.70
C LEU A 105 1.05 2.33 3.38
N GLU A 106 0.20 3.36 3.24
CA GLU A 106 0.30 4.63 3.98
C GLU A 106 0.24 4.37 5.50
N GLN A 107 -0.73 3.56 5.96
CA GLN A 107 -0.84 3.18 7.38
C GLN A 107 0.36 2.37 7.86
N VAL A 108 0.85 1.42 7.05
CA VAL A 108 2.08 0.66 7.34
C VAL A 108 3.27 1.60 7.48
N SER A 109 3.43 2.56 6.57
CA SER A 109 4.54 3.53 6.61
C SER A 109 4.53 4.37 7.90
N LEU A 110 3.35 4.84 8.33
CA LEU A 110 3.19 5.59 9.59
C LEU A 110 3.52 4.74 10.82
N ARG A 111 3.08 3.49 10.85
CA ARG A 111 3.41 2.57 11.96
C ARG A 111 4.90 2.25 12.02
N LEU A 112 5.57 2.08 10.89
CA LEU A 112 7.03 1.90 10.84
C LEU A 112 7.78 3.12 11.37
N GLU A 113 7.29 4.32 11.09
CA GLU A 113 7.84 5.57 11.64
C GLU A 113 7.77 5.59 13.16
N THR A 114 6.61 5.29 13.72
CA THR A 114 6.40 5.18 15.18
C THR A 114 7.32 4.14 15.81
N ILE A 115 7.44 2.94 15.21
CA ILE A 115 8.32 1.87 15.72
C ILE A 115 9.78 2.32 15.71
N ARG A 116 10.21 3.01 14.65
CA ARG A 116 11.57 3.53 14.53
C ARG A 116 11.90 4.57 15.60
N GLU A 117 10.92 5.36 16.03
CA GLU A 117 11.10 6.40 17.06
C GLU A 117 11.09 5.82 18.47
N ILE A 118 10.18 4.90 18.76
CA ILE A 118 9.95 4.36 20.11
C ILE A 118 10.83 3.14 20.40
N GLY A 119 11.23 2.36 19.39
CA GLY A 119 12.10 1.18 19.54
C GLY A 119 11.37 -0.11 19.93
N GLU A 120 10.04 -0.15 19.95
CA GLU A 120 9.25 -1.36 20.25
C GLU A 120 9.13 -2.28 19.02
N VAL A 121 10.24 -2.87 18.60
CA VAL A 121 10.35 -3.56 17.30
C VAL A 121 9.61 -4.89 17.25
N VAL A 122 9.72 -5.73 18.28
CA VAL A 122 9.41 -7.17 18.16
C VAL A 122 7.91 -7.45 18.10
N VAL A 123 7.11 -6.76 18.91
CA VAL A 123 5.66 -7.01 19.00
C VAL A 123 4.87 -6.32 17.90
N SER A 124 5.39 -5.18 17.43
CA SER A 124 4.65 -4.29 16.53
C SER A 124 4.83 -4.60 15.03
N LEU A 125 5.86 -5.37 14.64
CA LEU A 125 6.15 -5.67 13.22
C LEU A 125 5.35 -6.84 12.64
N GLY A 126 4.87 -7.77 13.46
CA GLY A 126 4.10 -8.92 13.00
C GLY A 126 2.87 -8.55 12.15
N PRO A 127 1.97 -7.68 12.63
CA PRO A 127 0.83 -7.20 11.87
C PRO A 127 1.22 -6.50 10.57
N ILE A 128 2.28 -5.71 10.59
CA ILE A 128 2.80 -4.98 9.41
C ILE A 128 3.25 -5.95 8.33
N LEU A 129 4.01 -6.98 8.70
CA LEU A 129 4.42 -8.04 7.78
C LEU A 129 3.22 -8.75 7.15
N GLY A 130 2.19 -9.05 7.94
CA GLY A 130 0.96 -9.65 7.45
C GLY A 130 0.25 -8.79 6.41
N VAL A 131 0.17 -7.48 6.63
CA VAL A 131 -0.40 -6.53 5.67
C VAL A 131 0.43 -6.48 4.37
N VAL A 132 1.75 -6.29 4.47
CA VAL A 132 2.63 -6.22 3.29
C VAL A 132 2.55 -7.52 2.47
N HIS A 133 2.55 -8.68 3.12
CA HIS A 133 2.39 -9.97 2.46
C HIS A 133 1.07 -10.07 1.67
N GLU A 134 -0.06 -9.70 2.28
CA GLU A 134 -1.36 -9.75 1.62
C GLU A 134 -1.45 -8.78 0.44
N LEU A 135 -0.98 -7.53 0.62
CA LEU A 135 -0.98 -6.53 -0.44
C LEU A 135 -0.10 -6.95 -1.63
N ARG A 136 1.06 -7.58 -1.37
CA ARG A 136 1.92 -8.14 -2.41
C ARG A 136 1.16 -9.15 -3.29
N ARG A 137 0.35 -10.01 -2.68
CA ARG A 137 -0.47 -10.99 -3.41
C ARG A 137 -1.53 -10.32 -4.28
N VAL A 138 -2.19 -9.30 -3.73
CA VAL A 138 -3.24 -8.55 -4.44
C VAL A 138 -2.69 -7.84 -5.68
N VAL A 139 -1.54 -7.18 -5.57
CA VAL A 139 -0.97 -6.39 -6.69
C VAL A 139 -0.20 -7.22 -7.71
N LYS A 140 0.15 -8.47 -7.40
CA LYS A 140 1.00 -9.33 -8.26
C LYS A 140 0.49 -9.46 -9.70
N GLY A 141 -0.81 -9.56 -9.88
CA GLY A 141 -1.45 -9.69 -11.21
C GLY A 141 -1.65 -8.37 -11.94
N LEU A 142 -1.60 -7.23 -11.24
CA LEU A 142 -1.87 -5.90 -11.79
C LEU A 142 -0.60 -5.09 -12.02
N MET A 143 0.31 -5.13 -11.07
CA MET A 143 1.56 -4.37 -11.05
C MET A 143 2.70 -5.26 -10.54
N PRO A 144 3.28 -6.12 -11.38
CA PRO A 144 4.34 -7.06 -10.98
C PRO A 144 5.55 -6.36 -10.35
N GLU A 145 5.91 -5.16 -10.84
CA GLU A 145 7.03 -4.37 -10.29
C GLU A 145 6.76 -3.97 -8.83
N VAL A 146 5.55 -3.52 -8.51
CA VAL A 146 5.14 -3.19 -7.14
C VAL A 146 5.17 -4.44 -6.26
N SER A 147 4.76 -5.59 -6.78
CA SER A 147 4.84 -6.86 -6.05
C SER A 147 6.28 -7.25 -5.71
N ILE A 148 7.25 -6.99 -6.59
CA ILE A 148 8.68 -7.22 -6.35
C ILE A 148 9.20 -6.27 -5.27
N GLU A 149 8.88 -4.97 -5.36
CA GLU A 149 9.27 -3.98 -4.35
C GLU A 149 8.72 -4.33 -2.95
N LEU A 150 7.46 -4.78 -2.88
CA LEU A 150 6.87 -5.23 -1.62
C LEU A 150 7.51 -6.51 -1.09
N ALA A 151 8.00 -7.42 -1.96
CA ALA A 151 8.78 -8.57 -1.53
C ALA A 151 10.10 -8.16 -0.86
N GLU A 152 10.80 -7.17 -1.42
CA GLU A 152 12.03 -6.63 -0.81
C GLU A 152 11.75 -5.97 0.55
N VAL A 153 10.64 -5.23 0.68
CA VAL A 153 10.20 -4.66 1.96
C VAL A 153 9.92 -5.76 2.98
N GLU A 154 9.20 -6.81 2.57
CA GLU A 154 8.88 -7.96 3.41
C GLU A 154 10.16 -8.65 3.92
N GLU A 155 11.16 -8.87 3.05
CA GLU A 155 12.44 -9.46 3.40
C GLU A 155 13.21 -8.59 4.42
N ILE A 156 13.28 -7.27 4.20
CA ILE A 156 13.93 -6.35 5.14
C ILE A 156 13.24 -6.42 6.51
N LEU A 157 11.90 -6.34 6.56
CA LEU A 157 11.16 -6.37 7.81
C LEU A 157 11.29 -7.73 8.52
N GLN A 158 11.31 -8.84 7.79
CA GLN A 158 11.56 -10.17 8.35
C GLN A 158 12.95 -10.24 8.99
N SER A 159 13.98 -9.70 8.33
CA SER A 159 15.34 -9.67 8.89
C SER A 159 15.38 -8.88 10.21
N VAL A 160 14.64 -7.76 10.30
CA VAL A 160 14.54 -6.96 11.52
C VAL A 160 13.86 -7.76 12.65
N VAL A 161 12.77 -8.47 12.37
CA VAL A 161 12.06 -9.30 13.37
C VAL A 161 12.95 -10.42 13.89
N ILE A 162 13.67 -11.11 13.00
CA ILE A 162 14.57 -12.22 13.39
C ILE A 162 15.70 -11.68 14.28
N GLU A 163 16.38 -10.62 13.85
CA GLU A 163 17.51 -10.05 14.60
C GLU A 163 17.07 -9.46 15.95
N ALA A 164 15.92 -8.80 16.01
CA ALA A 164 15.36 -8.30 17.26
C ALA A 164 14.90 -9.44 18.18
N GLY A 165 14.29 -10.50 17.63
CA GLY A 165 13.87 -11.69 18.35
C GLY A 165 15.03 -12.48 18.96
N GLU A 166 16.16 -12.61 18.25
CA GLU A 166 17.40 -13.20 18.76
C GLU A 166 17.94 -12.46 19.99
N LEU A 167 17.77 -11.12 20.00
CA LEU A 167 18.24 -10.29 21.13
C LEU A 167 17.35 -10.38 22.35
N THR A 168 16.03 -10.47 22.16
CA THR A 168 15.06 -10.49 23.26
C THR A 168 14.78 -11.90 23.77
N GLY A 169 15.18 -12.94 23.01
CA GLY A 169 14.90 -14.34 23.33
C GLY A 169 13.43 -14.72 23.14
N THR A 170 12.66 -13.88 22.45
CA THR A 170 11.27 -14.15 22.09
C THR A 170 11.22 -14.67 20.66
N GLY A 171 10.92 -15.95 20.49
CA GLY A 171 10.63 -16.55 19.19
C GLY A 171 9.36 -15.93 18.63
N VAL A 172 9.49 -15.00 17.67
CA VAL A 172 8.33 -14.40 17.01
C VAL A 172 7.91 -15.31 15.86
N GLY A 173 6.85 -16.09 16.06
CA GLY A 173 6.18 -16.81 14.98
C GLY A 173 5.51 -15.79 14.04
N PHE A 174 5.88 -15.81 12.77
CA PHE A 174 5.16 -15.06 11.74
C PHE A 174 3.74 -15.62 11.60
N VAL A 175 2.74 -14.82 11.95
CA VAL A 175 1.31 -15.13 11.71
C VAL A 175 0.82 -14.21 10.59
N PRO A 176 0.66 -14.73 9.36
CA PRO A 176 0.27 -13.90 8.19
C PRO A 176 -1.06 -13.16 8.36
N THR A 177 -1.92 -13.65 9.25
CA THR A 177 -3.31 -13.18 9.38
C THR A 177 -3.62 -12.81 10.82
N SER A 178 -2.88 -11.84 11.40
CA SER A 178 -3.20 -11.33 12.74
C SER A 178 -4.50 -10.51 12.72
N PRO A 179 -5.27 -10.45 13.83
CA PRO A 179 -6.44 -9.57 13.94
C PRO A 179 -6.12 -8.12 13.64
N ASP A 180 -4.94 -7.63 14.04
CA ASP A 180 -4.49 -6.25 13.79
C ASP A 180 -4.19 -6.00 12.31
N ALA A 181 -3.64 -6.99 11.59
CA ALA A 181 -3.44 -6.89 10.15
C ALA A 181 -4.78 -6.78 9.41
N LYS A 182 -5.78 -7.58 9.80
CA LYS A 182 -7.14 -7.47 9.25
C LYS A 182 -7.75 -6.10 9.50
N LYS A 183 -7.62 -5.57 10.71
CA LYS A 183 -8.12 -4.24 11.07
C LYS A 183 -7.51 -3.15 10.20
N ILE A 184 -6.21 -3.17 9.94
CA ILE A 184 -5.55 -2.22 9.03
C ILE A 184 -6.16 -2.31 7.62
N LEU A 185 -6.37 -3.52 7.10
CA LEU A 185 -6.94 -3.72 5.75
C LEU A 185 -8.41 -3.30 5.67
N GLU A 186 -9.20 -3.47 6.73
CA GLU A 186 -10.59 -3.03 6.82
C GLU A 186 -10.69 -1.50 6.88
N GLU A 187 -9.90 -0.85 7.73
CA GLU A 187 -9.80 0.61 7.80
C GLU A 187 -9.37 1.21 6.46
N ALA A 188 -8.37 0.61 5.82
CA ALA A 188 -7.93 1.02 4.48
C ALA A 188 -9.03 0.88 3.43
N ALA A 189 -9.87 -0.16 3.53
CA ALA A 189 -10.99 -0.35 2.61
C ALA A 189 -12.05 0.76 2.75
N ILE A 190 -12.35 1.19 3.97
CA ILE A 190 -13.33 2.27 4.24
C ILE A 190 -12.81 3.59 3.67
N ILE A 191 -11.55 3.95 3.95
CA ILE A 191 -10.94 5.18 3.45
C ILE A 191 -10.84 5.17 1.92
N ALA A 192 -10.47 4.03 1.33
CA ALA A 192 -10.40 3.89 -0.12
C ALA A 192 -11.77 4.07 -0.80
N GLU A 193 -12.84 3.60 -0.15
CA GLU A 193 -14.21 3.80 -0.64
C GLU A 193 -14.59 5.28 -0.63
N GLN A 194 -14.23 6.01 0.41
CA GLN A 194 -14.44 7.44 0.48
C GLN A 194 -13.65 8.19 -0.60
N ARG A 195 -12.34 7.92 -0.75
CA ARG A 195 -11.51 8.49 -1.83
C ARG A 195 -12.05 8.16 -3.22
N MET A 196 -12.65 6.97 -3.39
CA MET A 196 -13.27 6.57 -4.64
C MET A 196 -14.48 7.44 -4.99
N LYS A 197 -15.37 7.71 -4.02
CA LYS A 197 -16.54 8.58 -4.22
C LYS A 197 -16.14 10.03 -4.53
N GLU A 198 -15.07 10.53 -3.91
CA GLU A 198 -14.56 11.88 -4.14
C GLU A 198 -13.95 12.06 -5.55
N LYS A 199 -13.22 11.04 -6.03
CA LYS A 199 -12.47 11.11 -7.29
C LYS A 199 -13.26 10.67 -8.52
N PHE A 200 -14.29 9.85 -8.34
CA PHE A 200 -15.04 9.24 -9.44
C PHE A 200 -16.54 9.50 -9.25
N PRO A 201 -17.13 10.43 -10.02
CA PRO A 201 -18.55 10.70 -9.98
C PRO A 201 -19.36 9.45 -10.34
N GLU A 202 -20.55 9.33 -9.78
CA GLU A 202 -21.45 8.22 -10.11
C GLU A 202 -21.76 8.22 -11.61
N LEU A 203 -21.79 7.01 -12.20
CA LEU A 203 -22.28 6.84 -13.57
C LEU A 203 -23.76 7.26 -13.58
N PRO A 204 -24.18 8.13 -14.52
CA PRO A 204 -25.59 8.44 -14.65
C PRO A 204 -26.34 7.13 -14.94
N THR A 205 -27.34 6.81 -14.11
CA THR A 205 -28.27 5.73 -14.39
C THR A 205 -29.09 6.12 -15.61
N VAL A 206 -29.43 5.13 -16.45
CA VAL A 206 -30.29 5.35 -17.64
C VAL A 206 -31.55 6.12 -17.29
N GLU A 207 -32.12 5.90 -16.09
CA GLU A 207 -33.29 6.61 -15.57
C GLU A 207 -33.04 8.11 -15.32
N LYS A 208 -31.84 8.52 -14.89
CA LYS A 208 -31.50 9.94 -14.72
C LYS A 208 -31.33 10.65 -16.06
N LEU A 209 -30.75 9.95 -17.05
CA LEU A 209 -30.55 10.49 -18.38
C LEU A 209 -31.89 10.65 -19.13
N VAL A 210 -32.79 9.68 -19.02
CA VAL A 210 -34.16 9.74 -19.59
C VAL A 210 -35.02 10.79 -18.88
N GLY A 211 -34.86 11.00 -17.58
CA GLY A 211 -35.59 11.99 -16.80
C GLY A 211 -35.19 13.43 -17.11
N GLU A 212 -33.95 13.69 -17.53
CA GLU A 212 -33.48 15.01 -17.98
C GLU A 212 -33.95 15.35 -19.41
N GLU A 213 -34.00 14.35 -20.33
CA GLU A 213 -34.57 14.55 -21.67
C GLU A 213 -36.08 14.85 -21.61
N ALA A 214 -36.84 14.16 -20.76
CA ALA A 214 -38.29 14.42 -20.61
C ALA A 214 -38.58 15.83 -20.03
N LYS A 215 -37.68 16.39 -19.22
CA LYS A 215 -37.79 17.77 -18.73
C LYS A 215 -37.37 18.80 -19.74
N ALA A 216 -36.40 18.52 -20.61
CA ALA A 216 -35.97 19.41 -21.67
C ALA A 216 -37.02 19.54 -22.77
N GLU A 217 -37.73 18.47 -23.10
CA GLU A 217 -38.82 18.48 -24.09
C GLU A 217 -40.13 19.09 -23.59
N SER A 218 -40.37 19.08 -22.26
CA SER A 218 -41.56 19.70 -21.66
C SER A 218 -41.44 21.18 -21.31
N GLY A 219 -40.28 21.78 -21.53
CA GLY A 219 -39.96 23.19 -21.21
C GLY A 219 -39.96 24.14 -22.44
N THR A 220 -40.40 23.67 -23.60
CA THR A 220 -40.63 24.46 -24.80
C THR A 220 -42.11 24.61 -25.09
#